data_5f237fb70afda266520b6bc2bccb24bc
#
_entry.id   5f237fb70afda266520b6bc2bccb24bc
#
_cell.length_a   1.000
_cell.length_b   1.000
_cell.length_c   1.000
_cell.angle_alpha   90.00
_cell.angle_beta   90.00
_cell.angle_gamma   90.00
#
_symmetry.space_group_name_H-M   'P 1'
#
loop_
_entity.id
_entity.type
_entity.pdbx_description
1 polymer ?
#
loop_
_entity_poly.entity_id
_entity_poly.type
_entity_poly.pdbx_seq_one_letter_code
_entity_poly.pdbx_strand_id
1 'polypeptide(L)'
;MVRLLVLLVLIIPLVLVGIVVSVYFFVLLVKALKKYIKSSDVREEKRASLKTLGEVIKKQRVEHKMTQEFVAEHLGVSRQAVSKWESGASDPSTSNLMALAKLFGITPEELLKEVEG
;
A
#
# COMPACT_ATOMS: atom_id res chain seq x y z
N MET A 1 10.40 -59.78 -22.85
CA MET A 1 9.96 -58.71 -23.77
C MET A 1 8.57 -58.18 -23.43
N VAL A 2 7.54 -59.03 -23.42
CA VAL A 2 6.15 -58.61 -23.19
C VAL A 2 5.97 -57.91 -21.81
N ARG A 3 6.57 -58.44 -20.76
CA ARG A 3 6.51 -57.83 -19.40
C ARG A 3 7.14 -56.43 -19.35
N LEU A 4 8.22 -56.23 -20.08
CA LEU A 4 8.88 -54.93 -20.15
C LEU A 4 8.01 -53.91 -20.91
N LEU A 5 7.38 -54.31 -21.99
CA LEU A 5 6.47 -53.46 -22.77
C LEU A 5 5.23 -53.06 -21.94
N VAL A 6 4.66 -54.02 -21.21
CA VAL A 6 3.50 -53.77 -20.31
C VAL A 6 3.89 -52.77 -19.19
N LEU A 7 5.07 -52.91 -18.61
CA LEU A 7 5.57 -51.99 -17.59
C LEU A 7 5.78 -50.57 -18.17
N LEU A 8 6.34 -50.46 -19.35
CA LEU A 8 6.54 -49.16 -20.01
C LEU A 8 5.20 -48.45 -20.32
N VAL A 9 4.22 -49.20 -20.82
CA VAL A 9 2.87 -48.68 -21.13
C VAL A 9 2.15 -48.18 -19.86
N LEU A 10 2.41 -48.77 -18.71
CA LEU A 10 1.81 -48.32 -17.44
C LEU A 10 2.58 -47.16 -16.77
N ILE A 11 3.91 -47.19 -16.89
CA ILE A 11 4.76 -46.17 -16.20
C ILE A 11 4.78 -44.87 -16.96
N ILE A 12 4.83 -44.86 -18.29
CA ILE A 12 4.90 -43.65 -19.10
C ILE A 12 3.72 -42.69 -18.82
N PRO A 13 2.45 -43.12 -18.89
CA PRO A 13 1.34 -42.23 -18.59
C PRO A 13 1.33 -41.75 -17.14
N LEU A 14 1.75 -42.60 -16.19
CA LEU A 14 1.87 -42.19 -14.80
C LEU A 14 2.89 -41.07 -14.59
N VAL A 15 4.05 -41.17 -15.22
CA VAL A 15 5.10 -40.14 -15.19
C VAL A 15 4.62 -38.85 -15.86
N LEU A 16 3.92 -38.96 -17.00
CA LEU A 16 3.37 -37.78 -17.69
C LEU A 16 2.34 -37.04 -16.83
N VAL A 17 1.45 -37.76 -16.18
CA VAL A 17 0.49 -37.17 -15.23
C VAL A 17 1.21 -36.50 -14.07
N GLY A 18 2.26 -37.12 -13.52
CA GLY A 18 3.09 -36.53 -12.46
C GLY A 18 3.75 -35.22 -12.88
N ILE A 19 4.26 -35.15 -14.10
CA ILE A 19 4.86 -33.93 -14.65
C ILE A 19 3.80 -32.83 -14.84
N VAL A 20 2.64 -33.15 -15.38
CA VAL A 20 1.55 -32.19 -15.57
C VAL A 20 1.08 -31.62 -14.22
N VAL A 21 0.89 -32.47 -13.22
CA VAL A 21 0.51 -32.05 -11.87
C VAL A 21 1.59 -31.15 -11.25
N SER A 22 2.86 -31.51 -11.39
CA SER A 22 4.00 -30.72 -10.89
C SER A 22 4.06 -29.34 -11.53
N VAL A 23 3.91 -29.26 -12.86
CA VAL A 23 3.90 -27.98 -13.59
C VAL A 23 2.71 -27.12 -13.16
N TYR A 24 1.53 -27.72 -13.01
CA TYR A 24 0.34 -27.02 -12.52
C TYR A 24 0.55 -26.43 -11.13
N PHE A 25 1.11 -27.21 -10.21
CA PHE A 25 1.43 -26.76 -8.86
C PHE A 25 2.47 -25.62 -8.86
N PHE A 26 3.49 -25.74 -9.70
CA PHE A 26 4.52 -24.69 -9.88
C PHE A 26 3.92 -23.39 -10.40
N VAL A 27 3.03 -23.44 -11.39
CA VAL A 27 2.33 -22.27 -11.92
C VAL A 27 1.48 -21.59 -10.85
N LEU A 28 0.76 -22.37 -10.04
CA LEU A 28 -0.02 -21.83 -8.91
C LEU A 28 0.87 -21.14 -7.87
N LEU A 29 2.03 -21.75 -7.56
CA LEU A 29 3.00 -21.18 -6.63
C LEU A 29 3.54 -19.84 -7.14
N VAL A 30 3.92 -19.77 -8.41
CA VAL A 30 4.41 -18.53 -9.05
C VAL A 30 3.34 -17.44 -9.04
N LYS A 31 2.08 -17.78 -9.33
CA LYS A 31 0.95 -16.81 -9.28
C LYS A 31 0.74 -16.30 -7.86
N ALA A 32 0.81 -17.14 -6.84
CA ALA A 32 0.67 -16.77 -5.45
C ALA A 32 1.81 -15.83 -5.01
N LEU A 33 3.05 -16.13 -5.38
CA LEU A 33 4.22 -15.29 -5.09
C LEU A 33 4.14 -13.93 -5.79
N LYS A 34 3.74 -13.87 -7.06
CA LYS A 34 3.54 -12.60 -7.78
C LYS A 34 2.48 -11.73 -7.14
N LYS A 35 1.37 -12.31 -6.69
CA LYS A 35 0.32 -11.59 -5.96
C LYS A 35 0.83 -11.03 -4.63
N TYR A 36 1.64 -11.78 -3.91
CA TYR A 36 2.22 -11.36 -2.64
C TYR A 36 3.20 -10.19 -2.82
N ILE A 37 4.12 -10.29 -3.78
CA ILE A 37 5.09 -9.23 -4.11
C ILE A 37 4.37 -7.94 -4.52
N LYS A 38 3.40 -8.01 -5.44
CA LYS A 38 2.61 -6.85 -5.85
C LYS A 38 1.89 -6.16 -4.69
N SER A 39 1.37 -6.93 -3.74
CA SER A 39 0.70 -6.37 -2.56
C SER A 39 1.65 -5.68 -1.59
N SER A 40 2.92 -6.12 -1.48
CA SER A 40 3.93 -5.46 -0.66
C SER A 40 4.36 -4.13 -1.28
N ASP A 41 4.59 -4.07 -2.59
CA ASP A 41 4.97 -2.85 -3.30
C ASP A 41 3.89 -1.76 -3.14
N VAL A 42 2.62 -2.09 -3.33
CA VAL A 42 1.50 -1.17 -3.12
C VAL A 42 1.44 -0.66 -1.66
N ARG A 43 1.75 -1.51 -0.69
CA ARG A 43 1.79 -1.09 0.72
C ARG A 43 2.93 -0.13 1.01
N GLU A 44 4.10 -0.35 0.42
CA GLU A 44 5.27 0.53 0.58
C GLU A 44 5.02 1.89 -0.08
N GLU A 45 4.49 1.91 -1.30
CA GLU A 45 4.09 3.15 -1.99
C GLU A 45 3.07 3.94 -1.17
N LYS A 46 2.05 3.27 -0.63
CA LYS A 46 1.05 3.92 0.22
C LYS A 46 1.67 4.51 1.49
N ARG A 47 2.58 3.79 2.15
CA ARG A 47 3.30 4.29 3.34
C ARG A 47 4.17 5.50 3.01
N ALA A 48 4.88 5.46 1.88
CA ALA A 48 5.69 6.59 1.41
C ALA A 48 4.83 7.83 1.13
N SER A 49 3.69 7.67 0.46
CA SER A 49 2.74 8.77 0.19
C SER A 49 2.16 9.36 1.47
N LEU A 50 1.79 8.53 2.44
CA LEU A 50 1.29 8.99 3.74
C LEU A 50 2.34 9.77 4.53
N LYS A 51 3.59 9.31 4.50
CA LYS A 51 4.70 10.00 5.15
C LYS A 51 4.94 11.37 4.54
N THR A 52 4.93 11.45 3.20
CA THR A 52 5.13 12.71 2.46
C THR A 52 3.99 13.69 2.72
N LEU A 53 2.74 13.25 2.73
CA LEU A 53 1.59 14.07 3.09
C LEU A 53 1.71 14.59 4.52
N GLY A 54 2.12 13.77 5.47
CA GLY A 54 2.34 14.16 6.85
C GLY A 54 3.41 15.24 6.98
N GLU A 55 4.51 15.12 6.24
CA GLU A 55 5.58 16.13 6.19
C GLU A 55 5.08 17.47 5.62
N VAL A 56 4.25 17.45 4.58
CA VAL A 56 3.63 18.64 4.01
C VAL A 56 2.69 19.32 5.02
N ILE A 57 1.83 18.54 5.67
CA ILE A 57 0.92 19.06 6.72
C ILE A 57 1.71 19.72 7.84
N LYS A 58 2.75 19.08 8.32
CA LYS A 58 3.63 19.63 9.37
C LYS A 58 4.32 20.89 8.92
N LYS A 59 4.87 20.92 7.71
CA LYS A 59 5.52 22.09 7.12
C LYS A 59 4.56 23.29 7.06
N GLN A 60 3.38 23.09 6.51
CA GLN A 60 2.35 24.14 6.41
C GLN A 60 1.95 24.66 7.79
N ARG A 61 1.74 23.76 8.75
CA ARG A 61 1.42 24.12 10.12
C ARG A 61 2.49 24.99 10.77
N VAL A 62 3.75 24.58 10.66
CA VAL A 62 4.90 25.29 11.24
C VAL A 62 5.11 26.66 10.57
N GLU A 63 5.00 26.74 9.26
CA GLU A 63 5.09 28.00 8.50
C GLU A 63 4.02 29.01 8.91
N HIS A 64 2.83 28.53 9.25
CA HIS A 64 1.74 29.37 9.78
C HIS A 64 1.81 29.59 11.29
N LYS A 65 2.88 29.13 11.95
CA LYS A 65 3.10 29.27 13.39
C LYS A 65 1.97 28.68 14.25
N MET A 66 1.40 27.58 13.80
CA MET A 66 0.32 26.87 14.49
C MET A 66 0.87 25.66 15.29
N THR A 67 0.25 25.39 16.43
CA THR A 67 0.49 24.16 17.19
C THR A 67 -0.39 23.03 16.69
N GLN A 68 -0.02 21.77 16.99
CA GLN A 68 -0.88 20.61 16.71
C GLN A 68 -2.23 20.74 17.43
N GLU A 69 -2.24 21.27 18.64
CA GLU A 69 -3.47 21.51 19.43
C GLU A 69 -4.38 22.53 18.75
N PHE A 70 -3.84 23.61 18.24
CA PHE A 70 -4.60 24.64 17.51
C PHE A 70 -5.27 24.04 16.28
N VAL A 71 -4.53 23.28 15.46
CA VAL A 71 -5.07 22.62 14.28
C VAL A 71 -6.15 21.62 14.65
N ALA A 72 -5.90 20.79 15.66
CA ALA A 72 -6.86 19.81 16.17
C ALA A 72 -8.17 20.47 16.63
N GLU A 73 -8.08 21.51 17.42
CA GLU A 73 -9.24 22.27 17.92
C GLU A 73 -10.02 22.91 16.76
N HIS A 74 -9.32 23.50 15.78
CA HIS A 74 -9.94 24.12 14.64
C HIS A 74 -10.69 23.13 13.74
N LEU A 75 -10.14 21.91 13.58
CA LEU A 75 -10.75 20.83 12.79
C LEU A 75 -11.77 19.98 13.57
N GLY A 76 -11.86 20.14 14.87
CA GLY A 76 -12.73 19.30 15.72
C GLY A 76 -12.23 17.85 15.85
N VAL A 77 -10.93 17.64 15.84
CA VAL A 77 -10.28 16.33 16.01
C VAL A 77 -9.36 16.34 17.23
N SER A 78 -8.85 15.18 17.63
CA SER A 78 -7.88 15.08 18.70
C SER A 78 -6.47 15.52 18.25
N ARG A 79 -5.67 16.01 19.17
CA ARG A 79 -4.25 16.31 18.92
C ARG A 79 -3.50 15.06 18.43
N GLN A 80 -3.82 13.88 18.97
CA GLN A 80 -3.25 12.61 18.56
C GLN A 80 -3.54 12.29 17.08
N ALA A 81 -4.73 12.65 16.56
CA ALA A 81 -5.06 12.50 15.17
C ALA A 81 -4.13 13.33 14.28
N VAL A 82 -3.93 14.61 14.60
CA VAL A 82 -3.01 15.49 13.88
C VAL A 82 -1.57 14.96 13.94
N SER A 83 -1.12 14.53 15.10
CA SER A 83 0.20 13.92 15.29
C SER A 83 0.39 12.66 14.42
N LYS A 84 -0.62 11.80 14.33
CA LYS A 84 -0.58 10.61 13.48
C LYS A 84 -0.54 10.96 11.98
N TRP A 85 -1.24 11.99 11.55
CA TRP A 85 -1.17 12.46 10.17
C TRP A 85 0.23 12.97 9.83
N GLU A 86 0.82 13.79 10.68
CA GLU A 86 2.17 14.34 10.46
C GLU A 86 3.27 13.28 10.48
N SER A 87 3.11 12.23 11.26
CA SER A 87 4.05 11.10 11.30
C SER A 87 3.85 10.07 10.20
N GLY A 88 2.75 10.16 9.42
CA GLY A 88 2.39 9.18 8.41
C GLY A 88 1.80 7.89 8.99
N ALA A 89 1.45 7.85 10.28
CA ALA A 89 0.81 6.69 10.91
C ALA A 89 -0.64 6.49 10.44
N SER A 90 -1.32 7.56 10.09
CA SER A 90 -2.64 7.57 9.47
C SER A 90 -2.79 8.75 8.52
N ASP A 91 -3.78 8.70 7.65
CA ASP A 91 -4.15 9.79 6.76
C ASP A 91 -5.39 10.54 7.28
N PRO A 92 -5.48 11.84 7.03
CA PRO A 92 -6.72 12.56 7.28
C PRO A 92 -7.82 12.07 6.33
N SER A 93 -9.07 12.11 6.79
CA SER A 93 -10.22 11.93 5.89
C SER A 93 -10.26 13.03 4.82
N THR A 94 -10.99 12.81 3.74
CA THR A 94 -11.15 13.82 2.69
C THR A 94 -11.68 15.15 3.23
N SER A 95 -12.65 15.11 4.15
CA SER A 95 -13.18 16.31 4.78
C SER A 95 -12.15 17.03 5.66
N ASN A 96 -11.32 16.30 6.38
CA ASN A 96 -10.25 16.87 7.17
C ASN A 96 -9.14 17.46 6.28
N LEU A 97 -8.83 16.80 5.17
CA LEU A 97 -7.86 17.32 4.19
C LEU A 97 -8.32 18.66 3.59
N MET A 98 -9.60 18.77 3.24
CA MET A 98 -10.19 20.02 2.75
C MET A 98 -10.17 21.10 3.83
N ALA A 99 -10.47 20.77 5.08
CA ALA A 99 -10.41 21.70 6.20
C ALA A 99 -8.97 22.17 6.50
N LEU A 100 -7.99 21.27 6.39
CA LEU A 100 -6.57 21.62 6.52
C LEU A 100 -6.14 22.62 5.42
N ALA A 101 -6.48 22.35 4.17
CA ALA A 101 -6.17 23.23 3.05
C ALA A 101 -6.79 24.63 3.27
N LYS A 102 -8.03 24.70 3.69
CA LYS A 102 -8.72 25.94 4.02
C LYS A 102 -8.03 26.68 5.17
N LEU A 103 -7.64 25.97 6.23
CA LEU A 103 -6.93 26.54 7.37
C LEU A 103 -5.58 27.15 6.95
N PHE A 104 -4.85 26.49 6.05
CA PHE A 104 -3.57 26.96 5.51
C PHE A 104 -3.72 28.02 4.40
N GLY A 105 -4.94 28.32 3.97
CA GLY A 105 -5.21 29.29 2.91
C GLY A 105 -4.78 28.86 1.51
N ILE A 106 -4.74 27.58 1.26
CA ILE A 106 -4.42 26.95 -0.03
C ILE A 106 -5.56 26.05 -0.51
N THR A 107 -5.53 25.68 -1.78
CA THR A 107 -6.48 24.68 -2.30
C THR A 107 -6.04 23.25 -1.94
N PRO A 108 -6.98 22.28 -1.86
CA PRO A 108 -6.62 20.89 -1.68
C PRO A 108 -5.66 20.36 -2.75
N GLU A 109 -5.83 20.83 -4.00
CA GLU A 109 -4.95 20.49 -5.12
C GLU A 109 -3.51 20.98 -4.89
N GLU A 110 -3.34 22.20 -4.39
CA GLU A 110 -2.03 22.76 -4.05
C GLU A 110 -1.37 21.98 -2.93
N LEU A 111 -2.13 21.59 -1.91
CA LEU A 111 -1.63 20.76 -0.81
C LEU A 111 -1.12 19.41 -1.32
N LEU A 112 -1.87 18.78 -2.22
CA LEU A 112 -1.52 17.46 -2.80
C LEU A 112 -0.36 17.57 -3.81
N LYS A 113 -0.22 18.67 -4.55
CA LYS A 113 0.93 18.90 -5.43
C LYS A 113 2.26 18.94 -4.67
N GLU A 114 2.29 19.49 -3.48
CA GLU A 114 3.49 19.46 -2.63
C GLU A 114 3.89 18.03 -2.23
N VAL A 115 2.94 17.09 -2.17
CA VAL A 115 3.21 15.68 -1.91
C VAL A 115 3.90 14.99 -3.09
N GLU A 116 3.54 15.36 -4.32
CA GLU A 116 4.07 14.78 -5.56
C GLU A 116 5.42 15.40 -5.97
N GLY A 117 5.68 16.56 -5.51
CA GLY A 117 6.86 17.35 -5.83
C GLY A 117 8.06 17.06 -5.00
#